data_1be41eba9f53a80eaf287e829e3a29f2
#
_entry.id   1be41eba9f53a80eaf287e829e3a29f2
#
_cell.length_a   1.000
_cell.length_b   1.000
_cell.length_c   1.000
_cell.angle_alpha   90.00
_cell.angle_beta   90.00
_cell.angle_gamma   90.00
#
_symmetry.space_group_name_H-M   'P 1'
#
loop_
_entity.id
_entity.type
_entity.pdbx_description
1 polymer ?
#
loop_
_entity_poly.entity_id
_entity_poly.type
_entity_poly.pdbx_seq_one_letter_code
_entity_poly.pdbx_strand_id
1 'polypeptide(L)'
;PSTVQMSMPHVYGMQIAYMNDHLKYRDAVLLSLHPHNDRGCGVSDTEMGLLAGSDRVEGTLFGNGERTGNVDIITVAMNMFALGVDPQLDFSNLPHLVEVYEKVTRMQVNPRQPYSGALVFAAFSGSHQDAIAKGMHYWAEKHPEHWCLPYLYIDPKDIGRTYDGDVI
;
A
#
# COMPACT_ATOMS: atom_id res chain seq x y z
N PRO A 1 20.29 3.76 -8.82
CA PRO A 1 19.30 3.09 -9.67
C PRO A 1 18.73 4.06 -10.70
N SER A 2 18.28 3.51 -11.83
CA SER A 2 17.65 4.30 -12.89
C SER A 2 16.34 4.92 -12.41
N THR A 3 16.02 6.13 -12.86
CA THR A 3 14.70 6.74 -12.67
C THR A 3 13.61 6.07 -13.52
N VAL A 4 13.99 5.18 -14.43
CA VAL A 4 13.09 4.30 -15.19
C VAL A 4 13.22 2.90 -14.62
N GLN A 5 12.10 2.26 -14.31
CA GLN A 5 12.09 0.91 -13.77
C GLN A 5 12.51 -0.11 -14.84
N MET A 6 13.72 -0.63 -14.73
CA MET A 6 14.34 -1.51 -15.75
C MET A 6 14.60 -2.93 -15.28
N SER A 7 14.61 -3.18 -13.97
CA SER A 7 14.91 -4.50 -13.40
C SER A 7 13.67 -5.18 -12.82
N MET A 8 13.81 -6.47 -12.53
CA MET A 8 12.80 -7.18 -11.75
C MET A 8 12.98 -6.86 -10.25
N PRO A 9 11.91 -6.94 -9.43
CA PRO A 9 11.95 -6.53 -8.02
C PRO A 9 13.07 -7.20 -7.20
N HIS A 10 13.32 -8.50 -7.40
CA HIS A 10 14.40 -9.17 -6.69
C HIS A 10 15.80 -8.64 -7.08
N VAL A 11 16.00 -8.27 -8.36
CA VAL A 11 17.26 -7.65 -8.80
C VAL A 11 17.44 -6.27 -8.17
N TYR A 12 16.37 -5.49 -8.06
CA TYR A 12 16.38 -4.23 -7.35
C TYR A 12 16.77 -4.42 -5.88
N GLY A 13 16.14 -5.38 -5.18
CA GLY A 13 16.51 -5.73 -3.81
C GLY A 13 17.97 -6.17 -3.67
N MET A 14 18.50 -6.98 -4.60
CA MET A 14 19.91 -7.37 -4.62
C MET A 14 20.86 -6.17 -4.77
N GLN A 15 20.50 -5.18 -5.59
CA GLN A 15 21.29 -3.94 -5.73
C GLN A 15 21.31 -3.15 -4.42
N ILE A 16 20.17 -3.06 -3.73
CA ILE A 16 20.08 -2.37 -2.44
C ILE A 16 20.87 -3.12 -1.37
N ALA A 17 20.77 -4.45 -1.30
CA ALA A 17 21.57 -5.27 -0.40
C ALA A 17 23.07 -5.06 -0.64
N TYR A 18 23.48 -5.06 -1.90
CA TYR A 18 24.88 -4.80 -2.25
C TYR A 18 25.34 -3.40 -1.77
N MET A 19 24.52 -2.36 -1.96
CA MET A 19 24.84 -1.02 -1.47
C MET A 19 24.89 -0.99 0.07
N ASN A 20 23.92 -1.62 0.73
CA ASN A 20 23.88 -1.73 2.19
C ASN A 20 25.16 -2.35 2.75
N ASP A 21 25.67 -3.41 2.12
CA ASP A 21 26.83 -4.15 2.59
C ASP A 21 28.18 -3.48 2.24
N HIS A 22 28.22 -2.63 1.21
CA HIS A 22 29.50 -2.11 0.66
C HIS A 22 29.69 -0.59 0.89
N LEU A 23 28.69 0.14 1.39
CA LEU A 23 28.88 1.54 1.73
C LEU A 23 29.83 1.66 2.93
N LYS A 24 30.96 2.34 2.72
CA LYS A 24 32.05 2.47 3.71
C LYS A 24 31.60 3.04 5.07
N TYR A 25 30.64 3.96 5.05
CA TYR A 25 30.10 4.61 6.24
C TYR A 25 28.61 4.38 6.35
N ARG A 26 28.18 3.12 6.20
CA ARG A 26 26.76 2.75 6.15
C ARG A 26 25.97 3.28 7.35
N ASP A 27 26.54 3.21 8.55
CA ASP A 27 25.89 3.66 9.79
C ASP A 27 25.79 5.20 9.92
N ALA A 28 26.49 5.94 9.06
CA ALA A 28 26.50 7.40 9.07
C ALA A 28 25.62 8.03 7.97
N VAL A 29 24.92 7.20 7.18
CA VAL A 29 24.09 7.65 6.07
C VAL A 29 22.74 6.95 6.06
N LEU A 30 21.74 7.61 5.51
CA LEU A 30 20.43 7.00 5.23
C LEU A 30 20.39 6.51 3.79
N LEU A 31 20.14 5.24 3.60
CA LEU A 31 19.89 4.64 2.30
C LEU A 31 18.41 4.82 1.96
N SER A 32 18.09 5.76 1.08
CA SER A 32 16.74 6.10 0.68
C SER A 32 16.40 5.57 -0.69
N LEU A 33 15.23 4.98 -0.84
CA LEU A 33 14.70 4.48 -2.10
C LEU A 33 13.78 5.49 -2.73
N HIS A 34 13.89 5.66 -4.05
CA HIS A 34 12.99 6.49 -4.85
C HIS A 34 12.51 5.72 -6.10
N PRO A 35 11.68 4.67 -5.95
CA PRO A 35 11.25 3.87 -7.08
C PRO A 35 10.21 4.58 -7.92
N HIS A 36 10.31 4.38 -9.24
CA HIS A 36 9.25 4.67 -10.21
C HIS A 36 8.40 3.42 -10.46
N ASN A 37 7.38 3.54 -11.31
CA ASN A 37 6.41 2.48 -11.55
C ASN A 37 6.24 2.10 -13.03
N ASP A 38 7.29 2.28 -13.84
CA ASP A 38 7.24 2.08 -15.29
C ASP A 38 6.82 0.66 -15.71
N ARG A 39 7.10 -0.33 -14.88
CA ARG A 39 6.71 -1.73 -15.10
C ARG A 39 5.54 -2.19 -14.20
N GLY A 40 4.93 -1.28 -13.45
CA GLY A 40 3.91 -1.63 -12.47
C GLY A 40 4.45 -2.36 -11.23
N CYS A 41 5.74 -2.30 -10.95
CA CYS A 41 6.39 -3.02 -9.84
C CYS A 41 6.92 -2.08 -8.75
N GLY A 42 6.55 -0.81 -8.74
CA GLY A 42 7.08 0.18 -7.79
C GLY A 42 6.90 -0.24 -6.33
N VAL A 43 5.75 -0.80 -5.97
CA VAL A 43 5.49 -1.31 -4.61
C VAL A 43 6.39 -2.49 -4.30
N SER A 44 6.45 -3.50 -5.17
CA SER A 44 7.27 -4.69 -4.94
C SER A 44 8.76 -4.40 -4.95
N ASP A 45 9.25 -3.48 -5.78
CA ASP A 45 10.64 -3.00 -5.73
C ASP A 45 10.94 -2.37 -4.37
N THR A 46 10.00 -1.55 -3.86
CA THR A 46 10.13 -0.89 -2.56
C THR A 46 10.17 -1.91 -1.42
N GLU A 47 9.25 -2.86 -1.40
CA GLU A 47 9.23 -3.92 -0.39
C GLU A 47 10.53 -4.74 -0.39
N MET A 48 11.01 -5.15 -1.57
CA MET A 48 12.29 -5.85 -1.70
C MET A 48 13.47 -5.00 -1.25
N GLY A 49 13.44 -3.70 -1.51
CA GLY A 49 14.47 -2.76 -1.06
C GLY A 49 14.47 -2.55 0.45
N LEU A 50 13.30 -2.47 1.08
CA LEU A 50 13.17 -2.42 2.55
C LEU A 50 13.70 -3.69 3.20
N LEU A 51 13.33 -4.86 2.68
CA LEU A 51 13.86 -6.16 3.15
C LEU A 51 15.38 -6.27 2.95
N ALA A 52 15.93 -5.56 1.98
CA ALA A 52 17.36 -5.51 1.69
C ALA A 52 18.15 -4.51 2.55
N GLY A 53 17.50 -3.82 3.50
CA GLY A 53 18.15 -2.96 4.49
C GLY A 53 18.17 -1.48 4.15
N SER A 54 17.28 -0.98 3.29
CA SER A 54 17.09 0.48 3.15
C SER A 54 16.42 1.07 4.38
N ASP A 55 16.73 2.35 4.66
CA ASP A 55 16.24 3.04 5.86
C ASP A 55 14.99 3.88 5.57
N ARG A 56 14.80 4.31 4.32
CA ARG A 56 13.76 5.25 3.94
C ARG A 56 13.22 4.97 2.55
N VAL A 57 11.95 5.29 2.35
CA VAL A 57 11.28 5.29 1.06
C VAL A 57 10.80 6.68 0.72
N GLU A 58 10.96 7.07 -0.53
CA GLU A 58 10.42 8.29 -1.13
C GLU A 58 9.44 7.88 -2.24
N GLY A 59 8.25 8.40 -2.16
CA GLY A 59 7.20 8.14 -3.13
C GLY A 59 6.20 9.27 -3.15
N THR A 60 5.04 9.02 -3.73
CA THR A 60 3.99 10.03 -3.87
C THR A 60 2.65 9.47 -3.46
N LEU A 61 1.72 10.36 -3.13
CA LEU A 61 0.34 9.97 -2.87
C LEU A 61 -0.27 9.41 -4.16
N PHE A 62 -0.86 8.23 -4.05
CA PHE A 62 -1.52 7.51 -5.16
C PHE A 62 -0.63 7.26 -6.38
N GLY A 63 0.68 7.28 -6.19
CA GLY A 63 1.65 7.01 -7.25
C GLY A 63 1.80 8.13 -8.29
N ASN A 64 1.41 9.37 -7.97
CA ASN A 64 1.57 10.50 -8.88
C ASN A 64 3.05 10.71 -9.25
N GLY A 65 3.31 11.19 -10.46
CA GLY A 65 4.68 11.48 -10.92
C GLY A 65 4.83 11.38 -12.43
N GLU A 66 6.06 11.48 -12.87
CA GLU A 66 6.40 11.41 -14.28
C GLU A 66 6.10 10.03 -14.89
N ARG A 67 5.75 10.00 -16.16
CA ARG A 67 5.45 8.79 -16.96
C ARG A 67 4.30 7.99 -16.32
N THR A 68 4.60 6.82 -15.76
CA THR A 68 3.66 5.95 -15.04
C THR A 68 3.58 6.24 -13.54
N GLY A 69 4.31 7.26 -13.08
CA GLY A 69 4.35 7.68 -11.69
C GLY A 69 5.48 7.08 -10.86
N ASN A 70 5.48 7.45 -9.60
CA ASN A 70 6.35 6.93 -8.55
C ASN A 70 5.68 5.78 -7.80
N VAL A 71 6.38 5.17 -6.86
CA VAL A 71 5.74 4.26 -5.93
C VAL A 71 4.65 4.99 -5.13
N ASP A 72 3.51 4.35 -4.99
CA ASP A 72 2.44 4.83 -4.12
C ASP A 72 2.79 4.54 -2.66
N ILE A 73 3.15 5.57 -1.91
CA ILE A 73 3.53 5.42 -0.50
C ILE A 73 2.36 4.99 0.39
N ILE A 74 1.11 5.27 0.00
CA ILE A 74 -0.06 4.79 0.73
C ILE A 74 -0.12 3.26 0.64
N THR A 75 0.01 2.72 -0.56
CA THR A 75 0.01 1.26 -0.75
C THR A 75 1.14 0.59 0.03
N VAL A 76 2.37 1.13 -0.02
CA VAL A 76 3.50 0.58 0.75
C VAL A 76 3.23 0.63 2.25
N ALA A 77 2.79 1.77 2.77
CA ALA A 77 2.50 1.94 4.19
C ALA A 77 1.36 1.02 4.67
N MET A 78 0.30 0.89 3.89
CA MET A 78 -0.82 0.01 4.23
C MET A 78 -0.46 -1.48 4.12
N ASN A 79 0.45 -1.86 3.21
CA ASN A 79 1.02 -3.21 3.19
C ASN A 79 1.81 -3.51 4.47
N MET A 80 2.62 -2.55 4.95
CA MET A 80 3.32 -2.67 6.23
C MET A 80 2.33 -2.83 7.39
N PHE A 81 1.33 -1.95 7.45
CA PHE A 81 0.28 -1.98 8.48
C PHE A 81 -0.45 -3.34 8.51
N ALA A 82 -0.85 -3.86 7.36
CA ALA A 82 -1.53 -5.15 7.25
C ALA A 82 -0.66 -6.34 7.68
N LEU A 83 0.67 -6.17 7.66
CA LEU A 83 1.64 -7.14 8.17
C LEU A 83 2.03 -6.89 9.64
N GLY A 84 1.38 -5.95 10.32
CA GLY A 84 1.62 -5.63 11.73
C GLY A 84 2.84 -4.71 11.97
N VAL A 85 3.31 -4.02 10.93
CA VAL A 85 4.40 -3.04 11.04
C VAL A 85 3.82 -1.64 10.96
N ASP A 86 3.98 -0.85 12.02
CA ASP A 86 3.52 0.53 12.07
C ASP A 86 4.37 1.42 11.10
N PRO A 87 3.78 1.95 10.02
CA PRO A 87 4.50 2.83 9.11
C PRO A 87 4.71 4.24 9.66
N GLN A 88 4.19 4.55 10.86
CA GLN A 88 4.20 5.87 11.49
C GLN A 88 3.55 6.96 10.61
N LEU A 89 2.55 6.57 9.84
CA LEU A 89 1.74 7.43 8.99
C LEU A 89 0.25 7.23 9.31
N ASP A 90 -0.50 8.31 9.35
CA ASP A 90 -1.94 8.27 9.64
C ASP A 90 -2.75 8.31 8.35
N PHE A 91 -3.38 7.18 8.03
CA PHE A 91 -4.34 7.03 6.94
C PHE A 91 -5.75 6.68 7.44
N SER A 92 -6.05 6.95 8.70
CA SER A 92 -7.35 6.66 9.32
C SER A 92 -8.53 7.41 8.68
N ASN A 93 -8.27 8.38 7.82
CA ASN A 93 -9.28 9.07 6.99
C ASN A 93 -8.82 9.18 5.54
N LEU A 94 -8.61 8.05 4.90
CA LEU A 94 -8.15 7.95 3.51
C LEU A 94 -9.12 8.59 2.50
N PRO A 95 -10.47 8.52 2.66
CA PRO A 95 -11.40 9.24 1.78
C PRO A 95 -11.16 10.75 1.74
N HIS A 96 -10.87 11.38 2.87
CA HIS A 96 -10.54 12.80 2.90
C HIS A 96 -9.23 13.12 2.18
N LEU A 97 -8.23 12.24 2.31
CA LEU A 97 -6.96 12.39 1.58
C LEU A 97 -7.17 12.31 0.06
N VAL A 98 -8.03 11.39 -0.40
CA VAL A 98 -8.44 11.29 -1.82
C VAL A 98 -9.08 12.61 -2.27
N GLU A 99 -10.06 13.13 -1.52
CA GLU A 99 -10.73 14.39 -1.83
C GLU A 99 -9.73 15.56 -1.97
N VAL A 100 -8.83 15.71 -1.02
CA VAL A 100 -7.81 16.77 -1.04
C VAL A 100 -6.88 16.60 -2.25
N TYR A 101 -6.41 15.39 -2.51
CA TYR A 101 -5.55 15.09 -3.65
C TYR A 101 -6.22 15.45 -4.98
N GLU A 102 -7.46 15.00 -5.20
CA GLU A 102 -8.20 15.24 -6.44
C GLU A 102 -8.50 16.74 -6.63
N LYS A 103 -8.82 17.44 -5.54
CA LYS A 103 -9.05 18.88 -5.58
C LYS A 103 -7.80 19.68 -5.97
N VAL A 104 -6.65 19.30 -5.42
CA VAL A 104 -5.38 20.02 -5.62
C VAL A 104 -4.77 19.70 -6.98
N THR A 105 -4.72 18.43 -7.34
CA THR A 105 -4.04 17.94 -8.56
C THR A 105 -4.93 17.97 -9.80
N ARG A 106 -6.25 17.99 -9.63
CA ARG A 106 -7.26 17.79 -10.70
C ARG A 106 -7.16 16.42 -11.36
N MET A 107 -6.51 15.45 -10.72
CA MET A 107 -6.38 14.07 -11.16
C MET A 107 -7.25 13.18 -10.28
N GLN A 108 -7.96 12.23 -10.88
CA GLN A 108 -8.77 11.26 -10.14
C GLN A 108 -7.92 10.09 -9.66
N VAL A 109 -8.20 9.62 -8.45
CA VAL A 109 -7.65 8.35 -7.96
C VAL A 109 -8.34 7.21 -8.71
N ASN A 110 -7.55 6.22 -9.14
CA ASN A 110 -8.11 5.07 -9.84
C ASN A 110 -9.11 4.34 -8.92
N PRO A 111 -10.35 4.05 -9.37
CA PRO A 111 -11.35 3.37 -8.54
C PRO A 111 -10.91 1.98 -8.04
N ARG A 112 -9.88 1.39 -8.62
CA ARG A 112 -9.26 0.12 -8.18
C ARG A 112 -7.87 0.31 -7.58
N GLN A 113 -7.48 1.54 -7.22
CA GLN A 113 -6.23 1.80 -6.49
C GLN A 113 -6.24 1.01 -5.18
N PRO A 114 -5.20 0.26 -4.82
CA PRO A 114 -5.15 -0.47 -3.56
C PRO A 114 -5.49 0.44 -2.38
N TYR A 115 -6.30 -0.06 -1.46
CA TYR A 115 -6.81 0.61 -0.25
C TYR A 115 -7.69 1.85 -0.49
N SER A 116 -7.32 2.72 -1.40
CA SER A 116 -7.93 4.06 -1.57
C SER A 116 -9.03 4.12 -2.62
N GLY A 117 -9.04 3.20 -3.57
CA GLY A 117 -10.01 3.22 -4.67
C GLY A 117 -11.45 2.96 -4.21
N ALA A 118 -12.41 3.54 -4.89
CA ALA A 118 -13.84 3.43 -4.53
C ALA A 118 -14.37 1.98 -4.55
N LEU A 119 -13.76 1.09 -5.34
CA LEU A 119 -14.22 -0.28 -5.54
C LEU A 119 -13.44 -1.35 -4.76
N VAL A 120 -12.46 -0.96 -3.92
CA VAL A 120 -11.55 -1.94 -3.31
C VAL A 120 -12.20 -2.86 -2.28
N PHE A 121 -13.36 -2.48 -1.73
CA PHE A 121 -14.13 -3.32 -0.82
C PHE A 121 -15.40 -3.89 -1.47
N ALA A 122 -15.66 -3.58 -2.74
CA ALA A 122 -16.85 -4.03 -3.43
C ALA A 122 -16.76 -5.51 -3.81
N ALA A 123 -17.72 -6.31 -3.35
CA ALA A 123 -17.87 -7.71 -3.71
C ALA A 123 -19.10 -7.88 -4.61
N PHE A 124 -18.89 -8.11 -5.90
CA PHE A 124 -19.99 -8.23 -6.88
C PHE A 124 -20.54 -9.65 -7.03
N SER A 125 -19.85 -10.67 -6.52
CA SER A 125 -20.31 -12.04 -6.54
C SER A 125 -21.14 -12.35 -5.29
N GLY A 126 -22.32 -12.93 -5.45
CA GLY A 126 -23.17 -13.33 -4.33
C GLY A 126 -22.50 -14.32 -3.39
N SER A 127 -21.64 -15.21 -3.88
CA SER A 127 -20.85 -16.11 -3.03
C SER A 127 -19.82 -15.38 -2.18
N HIS A 128 -19.22 -14.31 -2.69
CA HIS A 128 -18.29 -13.48 -1.91
C HIS A 128 -19.02 -12.66 -0.85
N GLN A 129 -20.15 -12.07 -1.20
CA GLN A 129 -21.01 -11.34 -0.25
C GLN A 129 -21.48 -12.24 0.89
N ASP A 130 -21.96 -13.45 0.58
CA ASP A 130 -22.37 -14.45 1.57
C ASP A 130 -21.19 -14.85 2.50
N ALA A 131 -20.00 -15.05 1.94
CA ALA A 131 -18.83 -15.41 2.73
C ALA A 131 -18.40 -14.26 3.68
N ILE A 132 -18.44 -13.00 3.20
CA ILE A 132 -18.16 -11.81 4.04
C ILE A 132 -19.19 -11.73 5.18
N ALA A 133 -20.50 -11.84 4.88
CA ALA A 133 -21.56 -11.79 5.87
C ALA A 133 -21.42 -12.89 6.94
N LYS A 134 -21.13 -14.13 6.53
CA LYS A 134 -20.86 -15.24 7.45
C LYS A 134 -19.62 -15.01 8.30
N GLY A 135 -18.54 -14.48 7.71
CA GLY A 135 -17.33 -14.11 8.43
C GLY A 135 -17.59 -13.04 9.48
N MET A 136 -18.32 -11.98 9.15
CA MET A 136 -18.71 -10.92 10.08
C MET A 136 -19.50 -11.47 11.27
N HIS A 137 -20.51 -12.32 11.01
CA HIS A 137 -21.30 -12.93 12.06
C HIS A 137 -20.47 -13.84 12.97
N TYR A 138 -19.64 -14.69 12.39
CA TYR A 138 -18.77 -15.61 13.14
C TYR A 138 -17.81 -14.87 14.07
N TRP A 139 -17.09 -13.88 13.55
CA TRP A 139 -16.11 -13.13 14.36
C TRP A 139 -16.78 -12.28 15.42
N ALA A 140 -17.89 -11.62 15.12
CA ALA A 140 -18.64 -10.85 16.11
C ALA A 140 -19.14 -11.70 17.27
N GLU A 141 -19.51 -12.96 17.02
CA GLU A 141 -20.00 -13.88 18.05
C GLU A 141 -18.88 -14.57 18.84
N LYS A 142 -17.83 -15.03 18.17
CA LYS A 142 -16.81 -15.91 18.76
C LYS A 142 -15.55 -15.18 19.23
N HIS A 143 -15.14 -14.14 18.49
CA HIS A 143 -13.87 -13.44 18.71
C HIS A 143 -14.01 -11.96 18.34
N PRO A 144 -14.80 -11.16 19.11
CA PRO A 144 -15.08 -9.76 18.76
C PRO A 144 -13.83 -8.86 18.77
N GLU A 145 -12.75 -9.33 19.41
CA GLU A 145 -11.44 -8.65 19.44
C GLU A 145 -10.60 -8.91 18.18
N HIS A 146 -11.06 -9.82 17.30
CA HIS A 146 -10.32 -10.25 16.13
C HIS A 146 -11.04 -9.82 14.86
N TRP A 147 -10.28 -9.25 13.90
CA TRP A 147 -10.81 -8.95 12.59
C TRP A 147 -10.14 -9.84 11.53
N CYS A 148 -10.92 -10.62 10.82
CA CYS A 148 -10.45 -11.43 9.69
C CYS A 148 -11.67 -11.79 8.83
N LEU A 149 -11.81 -11.15 7.67
CA LEU A 149 -12.92 -11.39 6.78
C LEU A 149 -12.45 -11.98 5.45
N PRO A 150 -13.19 -12.93 4.87
CA PRO A 150 -12.92 -13.43 3.53
C PRO A 150 -12.94 -12.29 2.51
N TYR A 151 -12.00 -12.32 1.56
CA TYR A 151 -11.88 -11.36 0.44
C TYR A 151 -11.58 -9.91 0.81
N LEU A 152 -11.51 -9.57 2.09
CA LEU A 152 -11.08 -8.24 2.55
C LEU A 152 -9.72 -8.35 3.24
N TYR A 153 -8.80 -7.49 2.84
CA TYR A 153 -7.41 -7.56 3.30
C TYR A 153 -7.17 -6.77 4.61
N ILE A 154 -7.94 -5.70 4.82
CA ILE A 154 -7.94 -4.87 6.03
C ILE A 154 -9.37 -4.55 6.45
N ASP A 155 -9.56 -4.13 7.69
CA ASP A 155 -10.84 -3.56 8.13
C ASP A 155 -11.04 -2.20 7.44
N PRO A 156 -12.15 -1.97 6.72
CA PRO A 156 -12.47 -0.68 6.14
C PRO A 156 -12.41 0.48 7.14
N LYS A 157 -12.69 0.22 8.42
CA LYS A 157 -12.65 1.22 9.49
C LYS A 157 -11.24 1.75 9.76
N ASP A 158 -10.20 0.96 9.51
CA ASP A 158 -8.80 1.38 9.71
C ASP A 158 -8.40 2.55 8.81
N ILE A 159 -9.13 2.72 7.70
CA ILE A 159 -8.90 3.80 6.74
C ILE A 159 -10.07 4.79 6.65
N GLY A 160 -10.98 4.77 7.63
CA GLY A 160 -12.12 5.71 7.70
C GLY A 160 -13.27 5.39 6.76
N ARG A 161 -13.41 4.13 6.31
CA ARG A 161 -14.54 3.64 5.50
C ARG A 161 -15.49 2.79 6.34
N THR A 162 -16.65 2.49 5.80
CA THR A 162 -17.70 1.75 6.52
C THR A 162 -18.18 0.55 5.73
N TYR A 163 -18.72 -0.46 6.42
CA TYR A 163 -19.30 -1.62 5.77
C TYR A 163 -20.57 -1.27 5.00
N ASP A 164 -21.41 -0.41 5.55
CA ASP A 164 -22.72 -0.09 4.96
C ASP A 164 -22.62 0.72 3.66
N GLY A 165 -21.53 1.48 3.51
CA GLY A 165 -21.33 2.30 2.32
C GLY A 165 -20.37 1.71 1.29
N ASP A 166 -19.51 0.79 1.70
CA ASP A 166 -18.33 0.41 0.92
C ASP A 166 -18.25 -1.08 0.59
N VAL A 167 -18.89 -1.94 1.38
CA VAL A 167 -18.92 -3.40 1.14
C VAL A 167 -20.29 -3.78 0.60
N ILE A 168 -20.36 -4.04 -0.71
CA ILE A 168 -21.59 -4.39 -1.42
C ILE A 168 -21.53 -5.86 -1.82
#